data_ce3576e18babd0b232c274535194af42
#
_entry.id   ce3576e18babd0b232c274535194af42
#
_cell.length_a   1.000
_cell.length_b   1.000
_cell.length_c   1.000
_cell.angle_alpha   90.00
_cell.angle_beta   90.00
_cell.angle_gamma   90.00
#
_symmetry.space_group_name_H-M   'P 1'
#
loop_
_entity.id
_entity.type
_entity.pdbx_description
1 polymer ?
#
loop_
_entity_poly.entity_id
_entity_poly.type
_entity_poly.pdbx_seq_one_letter_code
_entity_poly.pdbx_strand_id
1 'polypeptide(L)'
;MELNFGDGLVTYTINGKCDVSFNPTDSNFVERLYLAFEELDKKQEGYKAQIEKMGDKKQIFAFARERDAEMRKIIDSVFDAPVADALFGGMNVYAMAEGVPVWCNLMLAIMDEIDTSFSREQKFTNPRIKKYLDRNKDH
;
A
#
# COMPACT_ATOMS: atom_id res chain seq x y z
N MET A 1 31.75 -8.97 14.37
CA MET A 1 31.61 -7.50 14.31
C MET A 1 30.42 -7.15 13.41
N GLU A 2 29.54 -6.30 13.88
CA GLU A 2 28.32 -5.93 13.16
C GLU A 2 28.54 -4.62 12.40
N LEU A 3 28.09 -4.58 11.15
CA LEU A 3 28.04 -3.35 10.35
C LEU A 3 26.62 -2.91 10.18
N ASN A 4 26.36 -1.64 10.34
CA ASN A 4 25.02 -1.05 10.20
C ASN A 4 25.05 0.04 9.13
N PHE A 5 24.01 0.07 8.29
CA PHE A 5 23.86 1.13 7.29
C PHE A 5 22.40 1.60 7.25
N GLY A 6 22.20 2.84 6.78
CA GLY A 6 20.83 3.36 6.59
C GLY A 6 20.18 2.73 5.39
N ASP A 7 19.12 1.96 5.62
CA ASP A 7 18.37 1.24 4.57
C ASP A 7 17.08 1.94 4.15
N GLY A 8 16.77 3.08 4.79
CA GLY A 8 15.58 3.86 4.45
C GLY A 8 14.27 3.24 4.92
N LEU A 9 14.31 2.16 5.68
CA LEU A 9 13.08 1.57 6.23
C LEU A 9 12.45 2.53 7.23
N VAL A 10 11.16 2.78 7.04
CA VAL A 10 10.34 3.61 7.93
C VAL A 10 9.20 2.76 8.44
N THR A 11 8.93 2.86 9.74
CA THR A 11 7.80 2.18 10.34
C THR A 11 6.63 3.14 10.43
N TYR A 12 5.51 2.76 9.82
CA TYR A 12 4.27 3.54 9.83
C TYR A 12 3.24 2.84 10.70
N THR A 13 2.60 3.59 11.58
CA THR A 13 1.44 3.11 12.32
C THR A 13 0.19 3.55 11.58
N ILE A 14 -0.58 2.59 11.07
CA ILE A 14 -1.76 2.88 10.25
C ILE A 14 -3.01 2.86 11.14
N ASN A 15 -3.70 3.98 11.22
CA ASN A 15 -4.93 4.16 12.01
C ASN A 15 -4.80 3.73 13.49
N GLY A 16 -3.57 3.72 14.02
CA GLY A 16 -3.33 3.26 15.39
C GLY A 16 -3.54 1.76 15.61
N LYS A 17 -3.67 0.98 14.55
CA LYS A 17 -4.05 -0.43 14.61
C LYS A 17 -2.97 -1.41 14.20
N CYS A 18 -2.07 -0.99 13.35
CA CYS A 18 -1.08 -1.89 12.76
C CYS A 18 0.17 -1.11 12.36
N ASP A 19 1.34 -1.68 12.65
CA ASP A 19 2.61 -1.13 12.20
C ASP A 19 3.08 -1.87 10.96
N VAL A 20 3.52 -1.12 9.95
CA VAL A 20 4.15 -1.67 8.75
C VAL A 20 5.46 -0.96 8.51
N SER A 21 6.45 -1.68 7.98
CA SER A 21 7.76 -1.09 7.68
C SER A 21 8.07 -1.29 6.20
N PHE A 22 8.41 -0.21 5.53
CA PHE A 22 8.86 -0.25 4.14
C PHE A 22 9.71 0.97 3.84
N ASN A 23 10.51 0.88 2.77
CA ASN A 23 11.19 2.04 2.23
C ASN A 23 10.30 2.66 1.15
N PRO A 24 9.77 3.87 1.38
CA PRO A 24 8.79 4.46 0.44
C PRO A 24 9.38 4.84 -0.92
N THR A 25 10.70 4.80 -1.09
CA THR A 25 11.35 5.03 -2.39
C THR A 25 11.85 3.75 -3.04
N ASP A 26 11.62 2.59 -2.43
CA ASP A 26 11.99 1.30 -3.00
C ASP A 26 11.06 0.96 -4.17
N SER A 27 11.63 0.91 -5.38
CA SER A 27 10.86 0.65 -6.59
C SER A 27 10.17 -0.72 -6.59
N ASN A 28 10.73 -1.69 -5.87
CA ASN A 28 10.10 -3.01 -5.76
C ASN A 28 8.81 -2.93 -4.94
N PHE A 29 8.82 -2.18 -3.86
CA PHE A 29 7.62 -1.93 -3.05
C PHE A 29 6.58 -1.13 -3.84
N VAL A 30 7.01 -0.06 -4.49
CA VAL A 30 6.14 0.80 -5.28
C VAL A 30 5.46 0.01 -6.39
N GLU A 31 6.20 -0.84 -7.10
CA GLU A 31 5.65 -1.70 -8.14
C GLU A 31 4.58 -2.65 -7.59
N ARG A 32 4.87 -3.33 -6.47
CA ARG A 32 3.89 -4.22 -5.84
C ARG A 32 2.60 -3.48 -5.48
N LEU A 33 2.74 -2.27 -4.93
CA LEU A 33 1.60 -1.44 -4.55
C LEU A 33 0.73 -1.07 -5.77
N TYR A 34 1.36 -0.58 -6.85
CA TYR A 34 0.63 -0.16 -8.05
C TYR A 34 -0.02 -1.34 -8.78
N LEU A 35 0.66 -2.47 -8.87
CA LEU A 35 0.08 -3.68 -9.47
C LEU A 35 -1.11 -4.19 -8.64
N ALA A 36 -1.00 -4.16 -7.32
CA ALA A 36 -2.10 -4.53 -6.44
C ALA A 36 -3.29 -3.59 -6.62
N PHE A 37 -3.05 -2.29 -6.71
CA PHE A 37 -4.10 -1.30 -6.93
C PHE A 37 -4.86 -1.57 -8.25
N GLU A 38 -4.13 -1.83 -9.33
CA GLU A 38 -4.76 -2.17 -10.62
C GLU A 38 -5.62 -3.42 -10.53
N GLU A 39 -5.11 -4.46 -9.87
CA GLU A 39 -5.85 -5.71 -9.70
C GLU A 39 -7.11 -5.51 -8.86
N LEU A 40 -7.01 -4.77 -7.77
CA LEU A 40 -8.15 -4.45 -6.90
C LEU A 40 -9.22 -3.63 -7.66
N ASP A 41 -8.78 -2.67 -8.45
CA ASP A 41 -9.68 -1.83 -9.23
C ASP A 41 -10.47 -2.65 -10.27
N LYS A 42 -9.79 -3.54 -10.99
CA LYS A 42 -10.43 -4.43 -11.97
C LYS A 42 -11.43 -5.37 -11.30
N LYS A 43 -11.07 -5.93 -10.15
CA LYS A 43 -11.96 -6.82 -9.40
C LYS A 43 -13.20 -6.09 -8.91
N GLN A 44 -13.06 -4.83 -8.52
CA GLN A 44 -14.20 -4.02 -8.09
C GLN A 44 -15.20 -3.78 -9.23
N GLU A 45 -14.73 -3.52 -10.44
CA GLU A 45 -15.62 -3.37 -11.60
C GLU A 45 -16.39 -4.65 -11.87
N GLY A 46 -15.69 -5.78 -11.86
CA GLY A 46 -16.33 -7.09 -12.01
C GLY A 46 -17.32 -7.40 -10.90
N TYR A 47 -17.02 -7.01 -9.68
CA TYR A 47 -17.86 -7.17 -8.51
C TYR A 47 -19.22 -6.48 -8.70
N LYS A 48 -19.23 -5.22 -9.14
CA LYS A 48 -20.47 -4.47 -9.37
C LYS A 48 -21.34 -5.14 -10.43
N ALA A 49 -20.73 -5.55 -11.55
CA ALA A 49 -21.45 -6.20 -12.64
C ALA A 49 -22.09 -7.51 -12.21
N GLN A 50 -21.41 -8.29 -11.38
CA GLN A 50 -21.91 -9.56 -10.88
C GLN A 50 -23.04 -9.39 -9.87
N ILE A 51 -22.95 -8.41 -8.97
CA ILE A 51 -24.00 -8.13 -7.99
C ILE A 51 -25.31 -7.73 -8.68
N GLU A 52 -25.25 -6.94 -9.74
CA GLU A 52 -26.44 -6.51 -10.49
C GLU A 52 -27.23 -7.68 -11.07
N LYS A 53 -26.56 -8.81 -11.31
CA LYS A 53 -27.19 -10.04 -11.84
C LYS A 53 -27.75 -10.96 -10.76
N MET A 54 -27.44 -10.69 -9.49
CA MET A 54 -27.87 -11.52 -8.37
C MET A 54 -29.20 -11.02 -7.81
N GLY A 55 -30.19 -11.93 -7.68
CA GLY A 55 -31.48 -11.58 -7.14
C GLY A 55 -31.69 -11.95 -5.67
N ASP A 56 -30.80 -12.77 -5.10
CA ASP A 56 -30.93 -13.29 -3.73
C ASP A 56 -29.92 -12.61 -2.81
N LYS A 57 -30.42 -12.02 -1.72
CA LYS A 57 -29.58 -11.36 -0.71
C LYS A 57 -28.53 -12.28 -0.12
N LYS A 58 -28.84 -13.55 0.11
CA LYS A 58 -27.88 -14.52 0.66
C LYS A 58 -26.71 -14.75 -0.29
N GLN A 59 -26.98 -14.81 -1.60
CA GLN A 59 -25.93 -14.91 -2.62
C GLN A 59 -25.06 -13.65 -2.63
N ILE A 60 -25.67 -12.48 -2.53
CA ILE A 60 -24.95 -11.21 -2.51
C ILE A 60 -24.02 -11.15 -1.29
N PHE A 61 -24.51 -11.53 -0.12
CA PHE A 61 -23.69 -11.52 1.10
C PHE A 61 -22.55 -12.53 1.04
N ALA A 62 -22.80 -13.73 0.55
CA ALA A 62 -21.76 -14.76 0.37
C ALA A 62 -20.69 -14.28 -0.61
N PHE A 63 -21.09 -13.70 -1.73
CA PHE A 63 -20.20 -13.16 -2.74
C PHE A 63 -19.36 -12.01 -2.17
N ALA A 64 -20.00 -11.11 -1.39
CA ALA A 64 -19.30 -10.01 -0.75
C ALA A 64 -18.19 -10.52 0.20
N ARG A 65 -18.48 -11.57 0.98
CA ARG A 65 -17.48 -12.17 1.88
C ARG A 65 -16.31 -12.79 1.11
N GLU A 66 -16.59 -13.47 0.00
CA GLU A 66 -15.54 -14.06 -0.85
C GLU A 66 -14.64 -13.00 -1.44
N ARG A 67 -15.24 -11.92 -1.95
CA ARG A 67 -14.47 -10.82 -2.54
C ARG A 67 -13.63 -10.10 -1.49
N ASP A 68 -14.19 -9.89 -0.30
CA ASP A 68 -13.47 -9.31 0.82
C ASP A 68 -12.22 -10.15 1.18
N ALA A 69 -12.41 -11.45 1.31
CA ALA A 69 -11.30 -12.37 1.64
C ALA A 69 -10.20 -12.33 0.57
N GLU A 70 -10.58 -12.31 -0.69
CA GLU A 70 -9.64 -12.22 -1.82
C GLU A 70 -8.88 -10.91 -1.81
N MET A 71 -9.56 -9.80 -1.59
CA MET A 71 -8.93 -8.48 -1.52
C MET A 71 -7.97 -8.35 -0.34
N ARG A 72 -8.30 -8.92 0.81
CA ARG A 72 -7.41 -8.94 1.98
C ARG A 72 -6.09 -9.62 1.67
N LYS A 73 -6.13 -10.72 0.92
CA LYS A 73 -4.90 -11.42 0.50
C LYS A 73 -4.02 -10.56 -0.38
N ILE A 74 -4.63 -9.81 -1.30
CA ILE A 74 -3.90 -8.92 -2.20
C ILE A 74 -3.25 -7.79 -1.40
N ILE A 75 -3.99 -7.19 -0.46
CA ILE A 75 -3.46 -6.13 0.42
C ILE A 75 -2.29 -6.67 1.24
N ASP A 76 -2.43 -7.84 1.84
CA ASP A 76 -1.36 -8.45 2.64
C ASP A 76 -0.11 -8.70 1.81
N SER A 77 -0.26 -9.06 0.54
CA SER A 77 0.88 -9.32 -0.35
C SER A 77 1.74 -8.09 -0.61
N VAL A 78 1.14 -6.89 -0.56
CA VAL A 78 1.89 -5.62 -0.73
C VAL A 78 2.91 -5.44 0.39
N PHE A 79 2.52 -5.75 1.62
CA PHE A 79 3.34 -5.56 2.81
C PHE A 79 4.10 -6.83 3.22
N ASP A 80 3.80 -7.95 2.58
CA ASP A 80 4.33 -9.28 2.96
C ASP A 80 4.06 -9.56 4.45
N ALA A 81 2.86 -9.22 4.93
CA ALA A 81 2.46 -9.33 6.32
C ALA A 81 0.93 -9.33 6.41
N PRO A 82 0.34 -9.95 7.46
CA PRO A 82 -1.12 -10.02 7.62
C PRO A 82 -1.70 -8.71 8.17
N VAL A 83 -1.70 -7.66 7.37
CA VAL A 83 -2.12 -6.33 7.82
C VAL A 83 -3.62 -6.07 7.65
N ALA A 84 -4.28 -6.71 6.69
CA ALA A 84 -5.68 -6.42 6.37
C ALA A 84 -6.61 -6.71 7.55
N ASP A 85 -6.45 -7.84 8.22
CA ASP A 85 -7.28 -8.19 9.37
C ASP A 85 -7.08 -7.22 10.53
N ALA A 86 -5.86 -6.77 10.76
CA ALA A 86 -5.57 -5.79 11.81
C ALA A 86 -6.19 -4.43 11.49
N LEU A 87 -6.16 -4.00 10.21
CA LEU A 87 -6.66 -2.69 9.79
C LEU A 87 -8.18 -2.63 9.70
N PHE A 88 -8.80 -3.64 9.10
CA PHE A 88 -10.23 -3.60 8.78
C PHE A 88 -11.09 -4.40 9.75
N GLY A 89 -10.51 -5.33 10.51
CA GLY A 89 -11.25 -6.14 11.46
C GLY A 89 -12.40 -6.86 10.78
N GLY A 90 -13.61 -6.71 11.33
CA GLY A 90 -14.83 -7.30 10.76
C GLY A 90 -15.47 -6.47 9.65
N MET A 91 -14.89 -5.34 9.26
CA MET A 91 -15.44 -4.48 8.20
C MET A 91 -15.07 -5.02 6.82
N ASN A 92 -16.04 -5.11 5.92
CA ASN A 92 -15.76 -5.48 4.53
C ASN A 92 -14.94 -4.37 3.87
N VAL A 93 -13.88 -4.75 3.14
CA VAL A 93 -12.97 -3.77 2.52
C VAL A 93 -13.61 -2.95 1.41
N TYR A 94 -14.78 -3.38 0.93
CA TYR A 94 -15.59 -2.61 -0.03
C TYR A 94 -16.51 -1.59 0.64
N ALA A 95 -16.56 -1.54 1.97
CA ALA A 95 -17.31 -0.51 2.67
C ALA A 95 -16.82 0.87 2.26
N MET A 96 -17.73 1.82 2.18
CA MET A 96 -17.43 3.15 1.63
C MET A 96 -17.06 4.14 2.72
N ALA A 97 -16.07 4.96 2.44
CA ALA A 97 -15.70 6.11 3.26
C ALA A 97 -15.11 7.19 2.34
N GLU A 98 -15.55 8.43 2.52
CA GLU A 98 -15.06 9.57 1.74
C GLU A 98 -15.23 9.39 0.23
N GLY A 99 -16.29 8.70 -0.18
CA GLY A 99 -16.66 8.52 -1.58
C GLY A 99 -16.02 7.35 -2.30
N VAL A 100 -15.13 6.61 -1.63
CA VAL A 100 -14.46 5.44 -2.22
C VAL A 100 -14.43 4.27 -1.22
N PRO A 101 -14.20 3.03 -1.69
CA PRO A 101 -14.04 1.90 -0.79
C PRO A 101 -12.88 2.08 0.16
N VAL A 102 -12.99 1.54 1.38
CA VAL A 102 -11.93 1.70 2.39
C VAL A 102 -10.58 1.12 1.95
N TRP A 103 -10.57 0.05 1.15
CA TRP A 103 -9.32 -0.47 0.58
C TRP A 103 -8.62 0.58 -0.29
N CYS A 104 -9.40 1.37 -1.02
CA CYS A 104 -8.88 2.44 -1.88
C CYS A 104 -8.26 3.55 -1.06
N ASN A 105 -8.92 3.95 0.04
CA ASN A 105 -8.37 4.96 0.95
C ASN A 105 -7.01 4.54 1.51
N LEU A 106 -6.84 3.27 1.86
CA LEU A 106 -5.57 2.74 2.33
C LEU A 106 -4.48 2.89 1.26
N MET A 107 -4.78 2.45 0.03
CA MET A 107 -3.81 2.50 -1.08
C MET A 107 -3.43 3.95 -1.43
N LEU A 108 -4.41 4.85 -1.45
CA LEU A 108 -4.17 6.27 -1.74
C LEU A 108 -3.30 6.93 -0.67
N ALA A 109 -3.52 6.60 0.60
CA ALA A 109 -2.70 7.13 1.69
C ALA A 109 -1.23 6.72 1.55
N ILE A 110 -0.99 5.47 1.15
CA ILE A 110 0.37 4.96 0.93
C ILE A 110 1.00 5.62 -0.29
N MET A 111 0.24 5.80 -1.38
CA MET A 111 0.72 6.48 -2.60
C MET A 111 1.11 7.93 -2.31
N ASP A 112 0.31 8.64 -1.51
CA ASP A 112 0.63 10.00 -1.11
C ASP A 112 1.94 10.06 -0.31
N GLU A 113 2.17 9.09 0.57
CA GLU A 113 3.42 9.01 1.34
C GLU A 113 4.62 8.71 0.44
N ILE A 114 4.44 7.85 -0.56
CA ILE A 114 5.49 7.56 -1.55
C ILE A 114 5.88 8.83 -2.30
N ASP A 115 4.90 9.59 -2.80
CA ASP A 115 5.15 10.83 -3.54
C ASP A 115 5.87 11.85 -2.66
N THR A 116 5.45 12.01 -1.41
CA THR A 116 6.08 12.90 -0.45
C THR A 116 7.53 12.50 -0.19
N SER A 117 7.78 11.21 -0.02
CA SER A 117 9.12 10.67 0.26
C SER A 117 10.07 10.83 -0.92
N PHE A 118 9.60 10.57 -2.15
CA PHE A 118 10.39 10.82 -3.34
C PHE A 118 10.78 12.29 -3.47
N SER A 119 9.84 13.20 -3.24
CA SER A 119 10.11 14.63 -3.28
C SER A 119 11.14 15.05 -2.23
N ARG A 120 11.04 14.48 -1.03
CA ARG A 120 11.98 14.75 0.06
C ARG A 120 13.38 14.26 -0.28
N GLU A 121 13.50 13.03 -0.79
CA GLU A 121 14.80 12.46 -1.15
C GLU A 121 15.46 13.18 -2.30
N GLN A 122 14.69 13.63 -3.30
CA GLN A 122 15.22 14.41 -4.41
C GLN A 122 15.85 15.73 -3.95
N LYS A 123 15.33 16.32 -2.88
CA LYS A 123 15.85 17.57 -2.31
C LYS A 123 17.00 17.34 -1.33
N PHE A 124 17.15 16.12 -0.86
CA PHE A 124 18.17 15.79 0.10
C PHE A 124 19.52 15.59 -0.59
N THR A 125 20.52 16.29 -0.09
CA THR A 125 21.90 16.10 -0.54
C THR A 125 22.73 15.62 0.65
N ASN A 126 23.16 14.37 0.61
CA ASN A 126 24.00 13.80 1.67
C ASN A 126 25.38 14.49 1.63
N PRO A 127 25.80 15.16 2.72
CA PRO A 127 27.11 15.85 2.76
C PRO A 127 28.30 14.93 2.47
N ARG A 128 28.20 13.65 2.79
CA ARG A 128 29.26 12.66 2.52
C ARG A 128 29.44 12.47 1.02
N ILE A 129 28.34 12.35 0.28
CA ILE A 129 28.37 12.19 -1.17
C ILE A 129 28.93 13.45 -1.83
N LYS A 130 28.46 14.63 -1.38
CA LYS A 130 28.95 15.90 -1.89
C LYS A 130 30.45 16.02 -1.73
N LYS A 131 30.97 15.62 -0.58
CA LYS A 131 32.41 15.64 -0.32
C LYS A 131 33.20 14.79 -1.33
N TYR A 132 32.70 13.59 -1.63
CA TYR A 132 33.36 12.70 -2.61
C TYR A 132 33.23 13.22 -4.04
N LEU A 133 32.09 13.77 -4.41
CA LEU A 133 31.89 14.34 -5.74
C LEU A 133 32.77 15.57 -5.98
N ASP A 134 32.91 16.44 -4.98
CA ASP A 134 33.78 17.61 -5.06
C ASP A 134 35.25 17.22 -5.21
N ARG A 135 35.69 16.15 -4.54
CA ARG A 135 37.02 15.58 -4.70
C ARG A 135 37.33 15.18 -6.13
N ASN A 136 36.35 14.54 -6.78
CA ASN A 136 36.51 14.05 -8.16
C ASN A 136 36.53 15.19 -9.19
N LYS A 137 35.89 16.30 -8.89
CA LYS A 137 35.87 17.46 -9.78
C LYS A 137 37.22 18.20 -9.85
N ASP A 138 38.04 18.06 -8.83
CA ASP A 138 39.35 18.74 -8.75
C ASP A 138 40.44 18.01 -9.50
N HIS A 139 40.08 16.92 -10.14
CA HIS A 139 40.97 16.14 -10.99
C HIS A 139 40.53 16.24 -12.45
#